data_40c053763342648af2d94600962671fc
#
_entry.id   40c053763342648af2d94600962671fc
#
_cell.length_a   1.000
_cell.length_b   1.000
_cell.length_c   1.000
_cell.angle_alpha   90.00
_cell.angle_beta   90.00
_cell.angle_gamma   90.00
#
_symmetry.space_group_name_H-M   'P 1'
#
loop_
_entity.id
_entity.type
_entity.pdbx_description
1 polymer ?
#
loop_
_entity_poly.entity_id
_entity_poly.type
_entity_poly.pdbx_seq_one_letter_code
_entity_poly.pdbx_strand_id
1 'polypeptide(L)'
;MTSRVALDGGQSGCRARDAAGHIWEGVGIDTSRPRIPQLAAAVRAAAPEGAERVLVGTTGLGVADTADALLEELRDHGTQSVHLAHDSVTSYLGALGDRTGCVVAAGTGVVTLAAGVTTAARVDGWGWILGDAGSGFWIGRRAIDMALRAYDGRGPATALLELVRADFGDPSLAYLTLQADPHRVARTAAYARRVDALAETDEVAAQVLRDAASELVTSVTTALRRVDGGTDDPVCVLGNVFHSATLTEAFTERMAVVAPTHPIVPAQGTGLDGADLLDQLATGLAHLVDVATLGTAR
;
A
#
# COMPACT_ATOMS: atom_id res chain seq x y z
N MET A 1 -29.23 -1.49 -17.50
CA MET A 1 -28.26 -1.26 -16.40
C MET A 1 -27.03 -0.67 -17.05
N THR A 2 -26.55 0.46 -16.58
CA THR A 2 -25.34 1.11 -17.08
C THR A 2 -24.16 0.15 -16.90
N SER A 3 -23.43 -0.16 -17.96
CA SER A 3 -22.29 -1.07 -17.87
C SER A 3 -21.18 -0.42 -17.06
N ARG A 4 -20.60 -1.17 -16.07
CA ARG A 4 -19.59 -0.68 -15.14
C ARG A 4 -18.45 -1.69 -15.04
N VAL A 5 -17.22 -1.18 -14.88
CA VAL A 5 -16.06 -1.98 -14.50
C VAL A 5 -15.30 -1.30 -13.38
N ALA A 6 -14.96 -2.06 -12.34
CA ALA A 6 -14.04 -1.66 -11.28
C ALA A 6 -12.70 -2.37 -11.50
N LEU A 7 -11.58 -1.66 -11.36
CA LEU A 7 -10.21 -2.14 -11.54
C LEU A 7 -9.36 -1.78 -10.33
N ASP A 8 -8.65 -2.77 -9.80
CA ASP A 8 -7.58 -2.62 -8.81
C ASP A 8 -6.25 -2.99 -9.48
N GLY A 9 -5.42 -1.98 -9.77
CA GLY A 9 -4.18 -2.09 -10.53
C GLY A 9 -2.94 -2.00 -9.65
N GLY A 10 -2.46 -3.12 -9.12
CA GLY A 10 -1.21 -3.22 -8.38
C GLY A 10 0.00 -3.49 -9.27
N GLN A 11 1.22 -3.36 -8.73
CA GLN A 11 2.45 -3.70 -9.46
C GLN A 11 2.60 -5.20 -9.75
N SER A 12 2.05 -6.07 -8.89
CA SER A 12 2.14 -7.52 -9.02
C SER A 12 1.03 -8.15 -9.87
N GLY A 13 -0.07 -7.44 -10.08
CA GLY A 13 -1.22 -7.91 -10.84
C GLY A 13 -2.34 -6.88 -10.86
N CYS A 14 -3.23 -7.00 -11.83
CA CYS A 14 -4.48 -6.26 -11.91
C CYS A 14 -5.65 -7.22 -11.70
N ARG A 15 -6.68 -6.73 -11.02
CA ARG A 15 -7.98 -7.40 -10.90
C ARG A 15 -9.07 -6.44 -11.31
N ALA A 16 -10.05 -6.94 -12.05
CA ALA A 16 -11.22 -6.15 -12.40
C ALA A 16 -12.51 -6.94 -12.16
N ARG A 17 -13.60 -6.22 -11.94
CA ARG A 17 -14.96 -6.77 -11.79
C ARG A 17 -15.90 -6.01 -12.70
N ASP A 18 -16.65 -6.74 -13.52
CA ASP A 18 -17.70 -6.17 -14.35
C ASP A 18 -19.03 -6.00 -13.58
N ALA A 19 -20.04 -5.41 -14.22
CA ALA A 19 -21.36 -5.19 -13.61
C ALA A 19 -22.12 -6.48 -13.30
N ALA A 20 -21.75 -7.62 -13.91
CA ALA A 20 -22.32 -8.94 -13.64
C ALA A 20 -21.59 -9.67 -12.49
N GLY A 21 -20.49 -9.12 -12.00
CA GLY A 21 -19.68 -9.69 -10.94
C GLY A 21 -18.59 -10.64 -11.44
N HIS A 22 -18.35 -10.75 -12.74
CA HIS A 22 -17.24 -11.56 -13.26
C HIS A 22 -15.91 -10.91 -12.91
N ILE A 23 -14.96 -11.74 -12.45
CA ILE A 23 -13.61 -11.30 -12.11
C ILE A 23 -12.68 -11.61 -13.28
N TRP A 24 -11.92 -10.59 -13.67
CA TRP A 24 -10.81 -10.69 -14.60
C TRP A 24 -9.50 -10.47 -13.83
N GLU A 25 -8.45 -11.19 -14.19
CA GLU A 25 -7.10 -11.02 -13.65
C GLU A 25 -6.09 -10.84 -14.77
N GLY A 26 -5.15 -9.94 -14.59
CA GLY A 26 -4.12 -9.61 -15.58
C GLY A 26 -2.80 -9.21 -14.97
N VAL A 27 -1.85 -8.86 -15.86
CA VAL A 27 -0.50 -8.43 -15.47
C VAL A 27 -0.55 -7.13 -14.68
N GLY A 28 0.41 -6.96 -13.78
CA GLY A 28 0.52 -5.75 -12.96
C GLY A 28 0.94 -4.51 -13.76
N ILE A 29 0.74 -3.36 -13.15
CA ILE A 29 1.10 -2.06 -13.71
C ILE A 29 2.61 -1.82 -13.55
N ASP A 30 3.31 -1.70 -14.66
CA ASP A 30 4.72 -1.33 -14.71
C ASP A 30 4.86 0.19 -14.51
N THR A 31 5.29 0.58 -13.32
CA THR A 31 5.44 2.00 -12.95
C THR A 31 6.61 2.71 -13.65
N SER A 32 7.46 1.99 -14.38
CA SER A 32 8.50 2.58 -15.23
C SER A 32 7.98 3.03 -16.60
N ARG A 33 6.74 2.67 -16.96
CA ARG A 33 6.08 2.95 -18.24
C ARG A 33 4.85 3.85 -18.03
N PRO A 34 4.36 4.54 -19.07
CA PRO A 34 3.09 5.29 -19.01
C PRO A 34 1.94 4.39 -18.51
N ARG A 35 1.17 4.86 -17.53
CA ARG A 35 0.14 4.05 -16.85
C ARG A 35 -1.17 4.05 -17.59
N ILE A 36 -1.58 5.19 -18.14
CA ILE A 36 -2.88 5.34 -18.82
C ILE A 36 -3.10 4.28 -19.91
N PRO A 37 -2.15 4.01 -20.83
CA PRO A 37 -2.33 2.94 -21.82
C PRO A 37 -2.44 1.54 -21.19
N GLN A 38 -1.75 1.28 -20.08
CA GLN A 38 -1.80 0.00 -19.38
C GLN A 38 -3.17 -0.19 -18.70
N LEU A 39 -3.68 0.85 -18.04
CA LEU A 39 -5.00 0.86 -17.40
C LEU A 39 -6.11 0.68 -18.46
N ALA A 40 -6.04 1.41 -19.57
CA ALA A 40 -6.99 1.28 -20.66
C ALA A 40 -6.99 -0.14 -21.25
N ALA A 41 -5.81 -0.73 -21.44
CA ALA A 41 -5.70 -2.11 -21.91
C ALA A 41 -6.33 -3.12 -20.92
N ALA A 42 -6.13 -2.92 -19.60
CA ALA A 42 -6.74 -3.77 -18.57
C ALA A 42 -8.27 -3.62 -18.54
N VAL A 43 -8.79 -2.38 -18.66
CA VAL A 43 -10.24 -2.11 -18.75
C VAL A 43 -10.85 -2.78 -19.98
N ARG A 44 -10.23 -2.64 -21.16
CA ARG A 44 -10.71 -3.27 -22.41
C ARG A 44 -10.73 -4.80 -22.31
N ALA A 45 -9.71 -5.37 -21.68
CA ALA A 45 -9.63 -6.83 -21.48
C ALA A 45 -10.70 -7.35 -20.50
N ALA A 46 -10.99 -6.58 -19.45
CA ALA A 46 -11.98 -6.93 -18.42
C ALA A 46 -13.42 -6.71 -18.90
N ALA A 47 -13.67 -5.75 -19.79
CA ALA A 47 -15.00 -5.40 -20.30
C ALA A 47 -14.98 -5.29 -21.85
N PRO A 48 -14.81 -6.38 -22.61
CA PRO A 48 -14.65 -6.34 -24.07
C PRO A 48 -15.85 -5.74 -24.81
N GLU A 49 -17.04 -5.81 -24.24
CA GLU A 49 -18.27 -5.23 -24.79
C GLU A 49 -18.42 -3.71 -24.51
N GLY A 50 -17.44 -3.12 -23.78
CA GLY A 50 -17.48 -1.72 -23.37
C GLY A 50 -17.95 -1.53 -21.92
N ALA A 51 -17.59 -0.37 -21.35
CA ALA A 51 -18.02 0.04 -20.02
C ALA A 51 -18.32 1.55 -20.00
N GLU A 52 -19.55 1.93 -19.68
CA GLU A 52 -19.96 3.32 -19.57
C GLU A 52 -19.32 4.01 -18.36
N ARG A 53 -19.10 3.27 -17.27
CA ARG A 53 -18.45 3.77 -16.05
C ARG A 53 -17.24 2.94 -15.68
N VAL A 54 -16.11 3.60 -15.49
CA VAL A 54 -14.82 2.99 -15.16
C VAL A 54 -14.33 3.52 -13.83
N LEU A 55 -14.11 2.63 -12.86
CA LEU A 55 -13.68 2.91 -11.49
C LEU A 55 -12.30 2.27 -11.28
N VAL A 56 -11.26 3.07 -11.09
CA VAL A 56 -9.88 2.58 -11.07
C VAL A 56 -9.15 3.01 -9.82
N GLY A 57 -8.65 2.03 -9.07
CA GLY A 57 -7.58 2.22 -8.09
C GLY A 57 -6.27 1.70 -8.67
N THR A 58 -5.19 2.47 -8.60
CA THR A 58 -3.90 2.01 -9.14
C THR A 58 -2.71 2.58 -8.40
N THR A 59 -1.62 1.81 -8.44
CA THR A 59 -0.33 2.23 -7.88
C THR A 59 0.36 3.28 -8.75
N GLY A 60 1.18 4.12 -8.12
CA GLY A 60 2.20 4.92 -8.79
C GLY A 60 1.69 6.03 -9.70
N LEU A 61 0.49 6.57 -9.47
CA LEU A 61 -0.04 7.70 -10.24
C LEU A 61 0.91 8.91 -10.20
N GLY A 62 1.22 9.45 -11.37
CA GLY A 62 1.97 10.68 -11.56
C GLY A 62 1.06 11.83 -11.99
N VAL A 63 1.63 13.03 -12.13
CA VAL A 63 0.87 14.27 -12.48
C VAL A 63 0.14 14.15 -13.81
N ALA A 64 0.66 13.36 -14.76
CA ALA A 64 0.06 13.17 -16.08
C ALA A 64 -1.02 12.08 -16.12
N ASP A 65 -1.13 11.28 -15.07
CA ASP A 65 -2.08 10.16 -15.00
C ASP A 65 -3.39 10.69 -14.41
N THR A 66 -4.28 11.20 -15.28
CA THR A 66 -5.55 11.83 -14.89
C THR A 66 -6.76 11.03 -15.38
N ALA A 67 -7.91 11.23 -14.74
CA ALA A 67 -9.18 10.65 -15.17
C ALA A 67 -9.55 11.11 -16.59
N ASP A 68 -9.28 12.37 -16.94
CA ASP A 68 -9.50 12.89 -18.29
C ASP A 68 -8.65 12.15 -19.34
N ALA A 69 -7.37 11.89 -19.04
CA ALA A 69 -6.49 11.15 -19.94
C ALA A 69 -6.97 9.70 -20.16
N LEU A 70 -7.44 9.04 -19.10
CA LEU A 70 -7.98 7.70 -19.21
C LEU A 70 -9.34 7.67 -19.92
N LEU A 71 -10.20 8.67 -19.69
CA LEU A 71 -11.47 8.82 -20.38
C LEU A 71 -11.28 9.02 -21.89
N GLU A 72 -10.31 9.86 -22.28
CA GLU A 72 -9.98 10.09 -23.70
C GLU A 72 -9.47 8.78 -24.36
N GLU A 73 -8.59 8.04 -23.66
CA GLU A 73 -8.08 6.75 -24.14
C GLU A 73 -9.17 5.69 -24.30
N LEU A 74 -10.25 5.78 -23.49
CA LEU A 74 -11.37 4.82 -23.51
C LEU A 74 -12.61 5.34 -24.27
N ARG A 75 -12.52 6.46 -24.97
CA ARG A 75 -13.65 7.08 -25.68
C ARG A 75 -14.32 6.15 -26.71
N ASP A 76 -13.52 5.41 -27.48
CA ASP A 76 -13.97 4.44 -28.45
C ASP A 76 -14.54 3.15 -27.82
N HIS A 77 -14.33 2.97 -26.50
CA HIS A 77 -14.83 1.86 -25.70
C HIS A 77 -16.21 2.14 -25.06
N GLY A 78 -16.84 3.25 -25.40
CA GLY A 78 -18.16 3.65 -24.90
C GLY A 78 -18.15 4.25 -23.49
N THR A 79 -16.97 4.55 -22.94
CA THR A 79 -16.84 5.11 -21.59
C THR A 79 -17.37 6.53 -21.51
N GLN A 80 -18.24 6.80 -20.55
CA GLN A 80 -18.86 8.08 -20.27
C GLN A 80 -18.27 8.77 -19.04
N SER A 81 -17.78 7.98 -18.08
CA SER A 81 -17.16 8.52 -16.87
C SER A 81 -16.04 7.62 -16.36
N VAL A 82 -15.01 8.25 -15.78
CA VAL A 82 -13.86 7.63 -15.13
C VAL A 82 -13.72 8.21 -13.73
N HIS A 83 -13.54 7.33 -12.74
CA HIS A 83 -13.13 7.67 -11.38
C HIS A 83 -11.77 7.03 -11.15
N LEU A 84 -10.74 7.84 -10.98
CA LEU A 84 -9.35 7.39 -10.84
C LEU A 84 -8.81 7.78 -9.46
N ALA A 85 -8.27 6.83 -8.74
CA ALA A 85 -7.67 7.05 -7.44
C ALA A 85 -6.37 6.25 -7.25
N HIS A 86 -5.55 6.67 -6.30
CA HIS A 86 -4.41 5.89 -5.86
C HIS A 86 -4.90 4.61 -5.15
N ASP A 87 -4.15 3.51 -5.26
CA ASP A 87 -4.48 2.20 -4.66
C ASP A 87 -4.65 2.25 -3.12
N SER A 88 -4.06 3.23 -2.45
CA SER A 88 -4.30 3.47 -1.02
C SER A 88 -5.75 3.85 -0.71
N VAL A 89 -6.44 4.55 -1.63
CA VAL A 89 -7.85 4.93 -1.48
C VAL A 89 -8.73 3.69 -1.63
N THR A 90 -8.50 2.89 -2.66
CA THR A 90 -9.27 1.65 -2.86
C THR A 90 -8.97 0.60 -1.79
N SER A 91 -7.72 0.50 -1.32
CA SER A 91 -7.36 -0.35 -0.17
C SER A 91 -8.08 0.10 1.11
N TYR A 92 -8.17 1.43 1.34
CA TYR A 92 -8.94 1.98 2.47
C TYR A 92 -10.42 1.61 2.37
N LEU A 93 -11.03 1.87 1.22
CA LEU A 93 -12.45 1.59 0.97
C LEU A 93 -12.77 0.10 1.08
N GLY A 94 -11.90 -0.77 0.58
CA GLY A 94 -12.04 -2.21 0.74
C GLY A 94 -11.94 -2.66 2.20
N ALA A 95 -11.03 -2.05 2.96
CA ALA A 95 -10.80 -2.40 4.37
C ALA A 95 -11.91 -1.88 5.30
N LEU A 96 -12.34 -0.64 5.14
CA LEU A 96 -13.25 0.04 6.08
C LEU A 96 -14.58 0.48 5.46
N GLY A 97 -14.73 0.44 4.13
CA GLY A 97 -15.85 1.12 3.46
C GLY A 97 -15.66 2.64 3.46
N ASP A 98 -16.69 3.36 3.02
CA ASP A 98 -16.69 4.84 3.05
C ASP A 98 -17.17 5.34 4.42
N ARG A 99 -16.28 5.25 5.42
CA ARG A 99 -16.47 5.78 6.78
C ARG A 99 -15.19 6.41 7.29
N THR A 100 -15.27 7.19 8.37
CA THR A 100 -14.09 7.73 9.06
C THR A 100 -13.23 6.62 9.67
N GLY A 101 -11.92 6.83 9.74
CA GLY A 101 -10.96 5.85 10.27
C GLY A 101 -9.56 6.01 9.72
N CYS A 102 -8.74 4.99 9.91
CA CYS A 102 -7.37 4.95 9.41
C CYS A 102 -7.00 3.55 8.91
N VAL A 103 -6.32 3.49 7.76
CA VAL A 103 -5.75 2.26 7.22
C VAL A 103 -4.24 2.44 7.08
N VAL A 104 -3.46 1.50 7.59
CA VAL A 104 -2.03 1.38 7.33
C VAL A 104 -1.76 0.11 6.54
N ALA A 105 -1.23 0.28 5.34
CA ALA A 105 -0.87 -0.83 4.44
C ALA A 105 0.65 -0.96 4.37
N ALA A 106 1.21 -2.02 4.99
CA ALA A 106 2.64 -2.27 5.10
C ALA A 106 3.03 -3.59 4.42
N GLY A 107 3.61 -3.47 3.26
CA GLY A 107 4.19 -4.54 2.45
C GLY A 107 5.67 -4.30 2.17
N THR A 108 6.09 -4.32 0.90
CA THR A 108 7.43 -3.90 0.48
C THR A 108 7.69 -2.44 0.87
N GLY A 109 6.76 -1.53 0.60
CA GLY A 109 6.67 -0.18 1.13
C GLY A 109 5.55 -0.05 2.16
N VAL A 110 5.23 1.18 2.57
CA VAL A 110 4.11 1.47 3.46
C VAL A 110 3.36 2.72 3.02
N VAL A 111 2.09 2.78 3.28
CA VAL A 111 1.29 3.99 3.20
C VAL A 111 0.24 3.96 4.31
N THR A 112 0.04 5.09 4.96
CA THR A 112 -1.02 5.30 5.94
C THR A 112 -2.00 6.35 5.41
N LEU A 113 -3.28 6.03 5.38
CA LEU A 113 -4.35 6.92 4.94
C LEU A 113 -5.43 6.99 6.02
N ALA A 114 -5.77 8.19 6.45
CA ALA A 114 -6.92 8.44 7.31
C ALA A 114 -7.98 9.24 6.57
N ALA A 115 -9.24 8.94 6.85
CA ALA A 115 -10.39 9.69 6.40
C ALA A 115 -11.18 10.23 7.61
N GLY A 116 -11.49 11.51 7.56
CA GLY A 116 -12.46 12.18 8.40
C GLY A 116 -13.75 12.43 7.65
N VAL A 117 -14.63 13.21 8.24
CA VAL A 117 -15.93 13.56 7.64
C VAL A 117 -15.74 14.36 6.36
N THR A 118 -14.84 15.36 6.37
CA THR A 118 -14.60 16.26 5.22
C THR A 118 -13.14 16.27 4.76
N THR A 119 -12.23 15.70 5.55
CA THR A 119 -10.80 15.71 5.26
C THR A 119 -10.22 14.31 5.11
N ALA A 120 -9.12 14.19 4.37
CA ALA A 120 -8.31 12.99 4.32
C ALA A 120 -6.84 13.35 4.50
N ALA A 121 -6.06 12.44 5.10
CA ALA A 121 -4.64 12.65 5.33
C ALA A 121 -3.85 11.39 4.99
N ARG A 122 -2.95 11.53 4.02
CA ARG A 122 -1.89 10.56 3.79
C ARG A 122 -0.68 10.89 4.67
N VAL A 123 -0.13 9.86 5.31
CA VAL A 123 1.11 9.94 6.10
C VAL A 123 2.05 8.85 5.63
N ASP A 124 3.30 9.22 5.41
CA ASP A 124 4.34 8.39 4.81
C ASP A 124 3.97 7.88 3.40
N GLY A 125 4.62 6.81 2.91
CA GLY A 125 4.49 6.38 1.52
C GLY A 125 5.32 7.26 0.57
N TRP A 126 6.46 7.78 1.05
CA TRP A 126 7.38 8.60 0.26
C TRP A 126 8.40 7.77 -0.53
N GLY A 127 8.23 6.45 -0.51
CA GLY A 127 9.11 5.50 -1.17
C GLY A 127 10.34 5.14 -0.32
N TRP A 128 10.97 4.05 -0.67
CA TRP A 128 12.03 3.39 0.09
C TRP A 128 13.29 4.24 0.36
N ILE A 129 13.54 5.29 -0.44
CA ILE A 129 14.69 6.19 -0.24
C ILE A 129 14.42 7.20 0.87
N LEU A 130 13.21 7.77 0.92
CA LEU A 130 12.89 8.94 1.74
C LEU A 130 11.94 8.64 2.89
N GLY A 131 11.20 7.54 2.80
CA GLY A 131 10.15 7.17 3.75
C GLY A 131 9.98 5.67 3.88
N ASP A 132 8.74 5.23 3.86
CA ASP A 132 8.31 3.85 4.03
C ASP A 132 8.76 3.24 5.37
N ALA A 133 8.74 4.06 6.45
CA ALA A 133 9.18 3.65 7.78
C ALA A 133 8.28 2.53 8.35
N GLY A 134 8.89 1.43 8.79
CA GLY A 134 8.18 0.23 9.26
C GLY A 134 7.78 -0.75 8.16
N SER A 135 8.07 -0.46 6.89
CA SER A 135 7.84 -1.38 5.77
C SER A 135 8.79 -2.59 5.76
N GLY A 136 8.50 -3.57 4.91
CA GLY A 136 9.40 -4.71 4.69
C GLY A 136 10.79 -4.29 4.22
N PHE A 137 10.88 -3.28 3.33
CA PHE A 137 12.17 -2.71 2.93
C PHE A 137 12.89 -2.06 4.10
N TRP A 138 12.21 -1.26 4.91
CA TRP A 138 12.79 -0.61 6.09
C TRP A 138 13.32 -1.65 7.09
N ILE A 139 12.51 -2.68 7.39
CA ILE A 139 12.92 -3.80 8.27
C ILE A 139 14.17 -4.49 7.73
N GLY A 140 14.16 -4.86 6.45
CA GLY A 140 15.28 -5.55 5.81
C GLY A 140 16.54 -4.71 5.78
N ARG A 141 16.44 -3.43 5.42
CA ARG A 141 17.56 -2.49 5.44
C ARG A 141 18.14 -2.33 6.86
N ARG A 142 17.26 -2.21 7.86
CA ARG A 142 17.66 -2.09 9.27
C ARG A 142 18.35 -3.37 9.75
N ALA A 143 17.85 -4.54 9.39
CA ALA A 143 18.45 -5.81 9.74
C ALA A 143 19.86 -5.98 9.12
N ILE A 144 20.04 -5.61 7.86
CA ILE A 144 21.35 -5.62 7.21
C ILE A 144 22.32 -4.64 7.89
N ASP A 145 21.87 -3.40 8.25
CA ASP A 145 22.67 -2.45 9.02
C ASP A 145 23.13 -3.05 10.36
N MET A 146 22.22 -3.70 11.10
CA MET A 146 22.56 -4.33 12.38
C MET A 146 23.54 -5.49 12.21
N ALA A 147 23.39 -6.30 11.15
CA ALA A 147 24.33 -7.36 10.82
C ALA A 147 25.75 -6.80 10.51
N LEU A 148 25.83 -5.73 9.74
CA LEU A 148 27.11 -5.07 9.42
C LEU A 148 27.75 -4.40 10.65
N ARG A 149 26.93 -3.87 11.57
CA ARG A 149 27.42 -3.35 12.86
C ARG A 149 28.01 -4.45 13.74
N ALA A 150 27.41 -5.64 13.73
CA ALA A 150 27.97 -6.81 14.42
C ALA A 150 29.28 -7.28 13.75
N TYR A 151 29.36 -7.23 12.41
CA TYR A 151 30.54 -7.61 11.66
C TYR A 151 31.75 -6.72 11.94
N ASP A 152 31.55 -5.41 11.99
CA ASP A 152 32.63 -4.43 12.20
C ASP A 152 32.84 -4.02 13.67
N GLY A 153 32.10 -4.62 14.61
CA GLY A 153 32.24 -4.40 16.05
C GLY A 153 31.57 -3.15 16.63
N ARG A 154 30.71 -2.45 15.84
CA ARG A 154 29.91 -1.30 16.28
C ARG A 154 28.58 -1.69 16.95
N GLY A 155 28.21 -2.95 16.97
CA GLY A 155 26.95 -3.44 17.50
C GLY A 155 27.08 -4.81 18.19
N PRO A 156 26.02 -5.25 18.85
CA PRO A 156 25.99 -6.56 19.50
C PRO A 156 26.06 -7.70 18.47
N ALA A 157 26.50 -8.87 18.93
CA ALA A 157 26.41 -10.11 18.14
C ALA A 157 24.94 -10.41 17.81
N THR A 158 24.67 -10.88 16.60
CA THR A 158 23.32 -11.20 16.12
C THR A 158 23.36 -12.28 15.03
N ALA A 159 22.35 -13.14 15.00
CA ALA A 159 22.15 -14.14 13.96
C ALA A 159 21.84 -13.52 12.59
N LEU A 160 21.44 -12.24 12.54
CA LEU A 160 21.27 -11.49 11.29
C LEU A 160 22.54 -11.46 10.45
N LEU A 161 23.73 -11.53 11.09
CA LEU A 161 25.01 -11.59 10.37
C LEU A 161 25.14 -12.86 9.53
N GLU A 162 24.64 -13.99 10.01
CA GLU A 162 24.65 -15.25 9.27
C GLU A 162 23.73 -15.19 8.03
N LEU A 163 22.62 -14.45 8.11
CA LEU A 163 21.77 -14.21 6.93
C LEU A 163 22.52 -13.41 5.86
N VAL A 164 23.27 -12.37 6.28
CA VAL A 164 24.06 -11.54 5.36
C VAL A 164 25.20 -12.36 4.75
N ARG A 165 25.88 -13.20 5.53
CA ARG A 165 26.93 -14.13 5.03
C ARG A 165 26.38 -15.12 4.01
N ALA A 166 25.21 -15.68 4.29
CA ALA A 166 24.57 -16.63 3.38
C ALA A 166 24.21 -16.00 2.03
N ASP A 167 23.78 -14.73 2.01
CA ASP A 167 23.30 -14.06 0.81
C ASP A 167 24.39 -13.34 0.01
N PHE A 168 25.46 -12.89 0.67
CA PHE A 168 26.48 -12.03 0.07
C PHE A 168 27.90 -12.61 0.18
N GLY A 169 28.09 -13.70 0.94
CA GLY A 169 29.42 -14.27 1.23
C GLY A 169 30.17 -13.36 2.20
N ASP A 170 31.01 -12.49 1.69
CA ASP A 170 31.72 -11.49 2.51
C ASP A 170 30.77 -10.30 2.82
N PRO A 171 30.44 -10.05 4.11
CA PRO A 171 29.58 -8.94 4.50
C PRO A 171 30.10 -7.56 4.04
N SER A 172 31.41 -7.40 3.91
CA SER A 172 32.03 -6.15 3.43
C SER A 172 31.67 -5.80 1.99
N LEU A 173 31.20 -6.77 1.18
CA LEU A 173 30.80 -6.61 -0.21
C LEU A 173 29.27 -6.50 -0.40
N ALA A 174 28.49 -6.67 0.66
CA ALA A 174 27.01 -6.66 0.57
C ALA A 174 26.47 -5.38 -0.06
N TYR A 175 27.07 -4.22 0.25
CA TYR A 175 26.63 -2.93 -0.30
C TYR A 175 26.85 -2.83 -1.82
N LEU A 176 27.94 -3.36 -2.35
CA LEU A 176 28.20 -3.39 -3.80
C LEU A 176 27.17 -4.26 -4.51
N THR A 177 26.93 -5.45 -3.97
CA THR A 177 25.95 -6.40 -4.52
C THR A 177 24.55 -5.79 -4.55
N LEU A 178 24.11 -5.15 -3.47
CA LEU A 178 22.77 -4.51 -3.41
C LEU A 178 22.68 -3.29 -4.33
N GLN A 179 23.71 -2.46 -4.43
CA GLN A 179 23.69 -1.29 -5.31
C GLN A 179 23.58 -1.68 -6.79
N ALA A 180 24.22 -2.78 -7.19
CA ALA A 180 24.18 -3.29 -8.56
C ALA A 180 22.89 -4.08 -8.89
N ASP A 181 22.12 -4.52 -7.89
CA ASP A 181 20.94 -5.36 -8.09
C ASP A 181 19.73 -4.51 -8.54
N PRO A 182 19.16 -4.73 -9.75
CA PRO A 182 17.96 -4.04 -10.18
C PRO A 182 16.75 -4.37 -9.30
N HIS A 183 16.74 -5.52 -8.62
CA HIS A 183 15.69 -5.97 -7.71
C HIS A 183 16.00 -5.69 -6.23
N ARG A 184 16.98 -4.82 -5.95
CA ARG A 184 17.45 -4.52 -4.58
C ARG A 184 16.34 -4.20 -3.58
N VAL A 185 15.27 -3.51 -4.01
CA VAL A 185 14.16 -3.15 -3.13
C VAL A 185 13.39 -4.39 -2.68
N ALA A 186 12.95 -5.21 -3.61
CA ALA A 186 12.25 -6.46 -3.32
C ALA A 186 13.13 -7.45 -2.53
N ARG A 187 14.41 -7.57 -2.92
CA ARG A 187 15.38 -8.42 -2.23
C ARG A 187 15.60 -7.99 -0.79
N THR A 188 15.75 -6.68 -0.54
CA THR A 188 15.88 -6.15 0.82
C THR A 188 14.60 -6.35 1.62
N ALA A 189 13.42 -6.07 1.04
CA ALA A 189 12.15 -6.28 1.71
C ALA A 189 11.89 -7.75 2.10
N ALA A 190 12.40 -8.70 1.32
CA ALA A 190 12.30 -10.13 1.64
C ALA A 190 12.98 -10.54 2.96
N TYR A 191 13.93 -9.73 3.43
CA TYR A 191 14.54 -9.93 4.76
C TYR A 191 13.52 -9.85 5.90
N ALA A 192 12.46 -9.07 5.78
CA ALA A 192 11.48 -8.90 6.86
C ALA A 192 10.96 -10.25 7.40
N ARG A 193 10.66 -11.21 6.51
CA ARG A 193 10.24 -12.56 6.91
C ARG A 193 11.34 -13.33 7.62
N ARG A 194 12.59 -13.16 7.22
CA ARG A 194 13.75 -13.82 7.83
C ARG A 194 14.09 -13.22 9.19
N VAL A 195 13.90 -11.91 9.35
CA VAL A 195 14.01 -11.19 10.64
C VAL A 195 12.96 -11.71 11.60
N ASP A 196 11.71 -11.86 11.16
CA ASP A 196 10.62 -12.41 11.95
C ASP A 196 10.94 -13.84 12.45
N ALA A 197 11.45 -14.70 11.57
CA ALA A 197 11.84 -16.06 11.94
C ALA A 197 12.97 -16.13 12.99
N LEU A 198 13.77 -15.07 13.15
CA LEU A 198 14.85 -15.01 14.16
C LEU A 198 14.40 -14.30 15.44
N ALA A 199 13.28 -13.59 15.44
CA ALA A 199 12.87 -12.72 16.55
C ALA A 199 12.65 -13.44 17.88
N GLU A 200 12.31 -14.73 17.87
CA GLU A 200 12.16 -15.52 19.09
C GLU A 200 13.49 -15.80 19.80
N THR A 201 14.61 -15.85 19.06
CA THR A 201 15.91 -16.26 19.59
C THR A 201 17.00 -15.21 19.49
N ASP A 202 16.75 -14.11 18.77
CA ASP A 202 17.67 -13.01 18.55
C ASP A 202 17.02 -11.67 18.93
N GLU A 203 17.47 -11.09 20.03
CA GLU A 203 16.94 -9.84 20.58
C GLU A 203 17.14 -8.65 19.59
N VAL A 204 18.19 -8.68 18.78
CA VAL A 204 18.43 -7.63 17.77
C VAL A 204 17.37 -7.72 16.66
N ALA A 205 17.04 -8.92 16.22
CA ALA A 205 15.97 -9.15 15.24
C ALA A 205 14.60 -8.71 15.81
N ALA A 206 14.30 -9.10 17.05
CA ALA A 206 13.08 -8.68 17.74
C ALA A 206 13.00 -7.16 17.90
N GLN A 207 14.10 -6.49 18.22
CA GLN A 207 14.14 -5.04 18.36
C GLN A 207 13.89 -4.33 17.02
N VAL A 208 14.39 -4.84 15.91
CA VAL A 208 14.09 -4.28 14.56
C VAL A 208 12.60 -4.30 14.28
N LEU A 209 11.88 -5.38 14.66
CA LEU A 209 10.43 -5.48 14.48
C LEU A 209 9.65 -4.53 15.42
N ARG A 210 10.07 -4.39 16.68
CA ARG A 210 9.48 -3.43 17.62
C ARG A 210 9.69 -1.98 17.18
N ASP A 211 10.86 -1.66 16.63
CA ASP A 211 11.15 -0.35 16.07
C ASP A 211 10.23 -0.07 14.86
N ALA A 212 10.04 -1.07 13.97
CA ALA A 212 9.12 -0.98 12.85
C ALA A 212 7.67 -0.73 13.31
N ALA A 213 7.20 -1.47 14.32
CA ALA A 213 5.88 -1.25 14.92
C ALA A 213 5.71 0.18 15.45
N SER A 214 6.76 0.74 16.04
CA SER A 214 6.76 2.12 16.57
C SER A 214 6.61 3.17 15.45
N GLU A 215 7.26 2.97 14.31
CA GLU A 215 7.11 3.83 13.14
C GLU A 215 5.68 3.77 12.58
N LEU A 216 5.12 2.56 12.46
CA LEU A 216 3.75 2.36 11.99
C LEU A 216 2.72 3.02 12.92
N VAL A 217 2.87 2.90 14.24
CA VAL A 217 2.02 3.58 15.23
C VAL A 217 2.14 5.10 15.10
N THR A 218 3.35 5.62 14.89
CA THR A 218 3.58 7.05 14.67
C THR A 218 2.84 7.55 13.43
N SER A 219 2.87 6.79 12.34
CA SER A 219 2.16 7.11 11.10
C SER A 219 0.65 7.11 11.31
N VAL A 220 0.09 6.07 11.94
CA VAL A 220 -1.35 5.95 12.23
C VAL A 220 -1.84 7.09 13.12
N THR A 221 -1.20 7.32 14.26
CA THR A 221 -1.62 8.37 15.20
C THR A 221 -1.47 9.78 14.61
N THR A 222 -0.49 9.96 13.73
CA THR A 222 -0.33 11.23 13.00
C THR A 222 -1.44 11.41 11.97
N ALA A 223 -1.81 10.37 11.21
CA ALA A 223 -2.88 10.43 10.24
C ALA A 223 -4.23 10.74 10.90
N LEU A 224 -4.56 10.04 11.99
CA LEU A 224 -5.79 10.29 12.76
C LEU A 224 -5.90 11.74 13.28
N ARG A 225 -4.79 12.31 13.77
CA ARG A 225 -4.77 13.72 14.23
C ARG A 225 -4.92 14.75 13.12
N ARG A 226 -4.73 14.39 11.85
CA ARG A 226 -4.77 15.30 10.70
C ARG A 226 -6.12 15.35 10.00
N VAL A 227 -7.09 14.57 10.47
CA VAL A 227 -8.44 14.51 9.91
C VAL A 227 -9.49 14.93 10.95
N ASP A 228 -10.66 15.34 10.48
CA ASP A 228 -11.82 15.69 11.27
C ASP A 228 -12.69 14.44 11.57
N GLY A 229 -12.03 13.41 12.11
CA GLY A 229 -12.65 12.15 12.49
C GLY A 229 -13.13 12.09 13.95
N GLY A 230 -13.69 10.96 14.33
CA GLY A 230 -14.10 10.66 15.70
C GLY A 230 -12.93 10.19 16.58
N THR A 231 -13.14 10.26 17.91
CA THR A 231 -12.13 9.80 18.88
C THR A 231 -12.06 8.27 19.01
N ASP A 232 -13.00 7.56 18.40
CA ASP A 232 -13.15 6.11 18.38
C ASP A 232 -13.11 5.52 16.97
N ASP A 233 -12.62 6.29 16.01
CA ASP A 233 -12.46 5.86 14.62
C ASP A 233 -11.60 4.59 14.51
N PRO A 234 -12.04 3.59 13.72
CA PRO A 234 -11.31 2.32 13.60
C PRO A 234 -9.98 2.47 12.88
N VAL A 235 -9.04 1.62 13.27
CA VAL A 235 -7.77 1.42 12.58
C VAL A 235 -7.77 0.04 11.94
N CYS A 236 -7.44 -0.05 10.66
CA CYS A 236 -7.24 -1.33 9.97
C CYS A 236 -5.80 -1.46 9.50
N VAL A 237 -5.21 -2.63 9.71
CA VAL A 237 -3.85 -2.96 9.29
C VAL A 237 -3.89 -3.91 8.10
N LEU A 238 -3.08 -3.62 7.07
CA LEU A 238 -3.00 -4.42 5.84
C LEU A 238 -1.54 -4.74 5.50
N GLY A 239 -1.35 -5.82 4.77
CA GLY A 239 -0.07 -6.19 4.17
C GLY A 239 0.75 -7.18 5.00
N ASN A 240 1.74 -7.77 4.32
CA ASN A 240 2.49 -8.94 4.83
C ASN A 240 3.37 -8.66 6.05
N VAL A 241 3.69 -7.41 6.33
CA VAL A 241 4.48 -7.02 7.51
C VAL A 241 3.72 -7.37 8.80
N PHE A 242 2.41 -7.24 8.79
CA PHE A 242 1.55 -7.60 9.93
C PHE A 242 1.31 -9.12 10.11
N HIS A 243 1.92 -9.97 9.28
CA HIS A 243 1.97 -11.40 9.56
C HIS A 243 3.02 -11.76 10.63
N SER A 244 3.95 -10.85 10.94
CA SER A 244 4.86 -10.99 12.08
C SER A 244 4.11 -10.85 13.40
N ALA A 245 4.12 -11.90 14.23
CA ALA A 245 3.51 -11.85 15.56
C ALA A 245 4.20 -10.79 16.44
N THR A 246 5.53 -10.80 16.48
CA THR A 246 6.34 -9.85 17.26
C THR A 246 6.01 -8.39 16.91
N LEU A 247 5.88 -8.07 15.61
CA LEU A 247 5.55 -6.71 15.18
C LEU A 247 4.11 -6.37 15.52
N THR A 248 3.17 -7.28 15.27
CA THR A 248 1.74 -7.04 15.46
C THR A 248 1.38 -6.90 16.93
N GLU A 249 1.99 -7.68 17.81
CA GLU A 249 1.86 -7.54 19.27
C GLU A 249 2.40 -6.19 19.72
N ALA A 250 3.62 -5.82 19.34
CA ALA A 250 4.23 -4.53 19.69
C ALA A 250 3.42 -3.34 19.14
N PHE A 251 2.87 -3.43 17.94
CA PHE A 251 1.97 -2.43 17.37
C PHE A 251 0.70 -2.29 18.21
N THR A 252 0.04 -3.41 18.54
CA THR A 252 -1.22 -3.44 19.29
C THR A 252 -1.04 -2.89 20.71
N GLU A 253 0.01 -3.33 21.41
CA GLU A 253 0.34 -2.85 22.76
C GLU A 253 0.59 -1.33 22.76
N ARG A 254 1.36 -0.87 21.78
CA ARG A 254 1.66 0.56 21.69
C ARG A 254 0.46 1.40 21.32
N MET A 255 -0.40 0.93 20.40
CA MET A 255 -1.69 1.58 20.08
C MET A 255 -2.59 1.67 21.30
N ALA A 256 -2.67 0.61 22.12
CA ALA A 256 -3.45 0.61 23.36
C ALA A 256 -2.98 1.67 24.37
N VAL A 257 -1.71 2.07 24.32
CA VAL A 257 -1.15 3.13 25.20
C VAL A 257 -1.41 4.52 24.62
N VAL A 258 -1.14 4.72 23.30
CA VAL A 258 -1.10 6.08 22.73
C VAL A 258 -2.41 6.50 22.06
N ALA A 259 -3.28 5.55 21.71
CA ALA A 259 -4.56 5.76 21.05
C ALA A 259 -5.60 4.73 21.52
N PRO A 260 -5.89 4.62 22.84
CA PRO A 260 -6.65 3.52 23.45
C PRO A 260 -8.11 3.47 23.00
N THR A 261 -8.66 4.54 22.48
CA THR A 261 -10.06 4.61 22.03
C THR A 261 -10.26 4.16 20.58
N HIS A 262 -9.16 4.03 19.80
CA HIS A 262 -9.22 3.63 18.39
C HIS A 262 -9.11 2.09 18.25
N PRO A 263 -10.19 1.37 17.97
CA PRO A 263 -10.15 -0.09 17.86
C PRO A 263 -9.42 -0.53 16.61
N ILE A 264 -8.56 -1.57 16.74
CA ILE A 264 -7.98 -2.25 15.59
C ILE A 264 -9.02 -3.26 15.07
N VAL A 265 -9.41 -3.12 13.81
CA VAL A 265 -10.46 -3.94 13.19
C VAL A 265 -9.92 -4.70 11.97
N PRO A 266 -10.46 -5.89 11.66
CA PRO A 266 -10.11 -6.61 10.44
C PRO A 266 -10.62 -5.88 9.19
N ALA A 267 -9.95 -6.09 8.06
CA ALA A 267 -10.44 -5.62 6.77
C ALA A 267 -11.74 -6.33 6.38
N GLN A 268 -12.67 -5.57 5.78
CA GLN A 268 -13.96 -6.09 5.31
C GLN A 268 -13.86 -6.70 3.90
N GLY A 269 -12.93 -6.22 3.08
CA GLY A 269 -12.73 -6.63 1.71
C GLY A 269 -11.35 -6.23 1.17
N THR A 270 -11.21 -6.27 -0.14
CA THR A 270 -9.99 -6.05 -0.90
C THR A 270 -9.96 -4.68 -1.58
N GLY A 271 -8.84 -4.30 -2.22
CA GLY A 271 -8.76 -3.09 -3.05
C GLY A 271 -9.77 -3.09 -4.20
N LEU A 272 -10.09 -4.25 -4.76
CA LEU A 272 -11.12 -4.37 -5.79
C LEU A 272 -12.53 -4.07 -5.25
N ASP A 273 -12.85 -4.53 -4.03
CA ASP A 273 -14.11 -4.17 -3.36
C ASP A 273 -14.18 -2.67 -3.09
N GLY A 274 -13.03 -2.06 -2.76
CA GLY A 274 -12.93 -0.61 -2.59
C GLY A 274 -13.03 0.17 -3.91
N ALA A 275 -12.52 -0.36 -5.01
CA ALA A 275 -12.67 0.26 -6.33
C ALA A 275 -14.15 0.36 -6.73
N ASP A 276 -14.97 -0.61 -6.36
CA ASP A 276 -16.42 -0.61 -6.58
C ASP A 276 -17.15 0.56 -5.86
N LEU A 277 -16.53 1.21 -4.89
CA LEU A 277 -17.12 2.30 -4.10
C LEU A 277 -16.71 3.70 -4.57
N LEU A 278 -15.79 3.84 -5.54
CA LEU A 278 -15.19 5.12 -5.91
C LEU A 278 -16.17 6.19 -6.41
N ASP A 279 -17.36 5.80 -6.87
CA ASP A 279 -18.39 6.71 -7.38
C ASP A 279 -19.48 7.07 -6.35
N GLN A 280 -19.32 6.69 -5.06
CA GLN A 280 -20.35 6.81 -4.03
C GLN A 280 -19.82 7.45 -2.73
N LEU A 281 -18.68 8.13 -2.76
CA LEU A 281 -18.00 8.60 -1.56
C LEU A 281 -18.68 9.83 -0.94
N ALA A 282 -18.82 9.78 0.38
CA ALA A 282 -19.36 10.84 1.22
C ALA A 282 -18.35 11.40 2.24
N THR A 283 -17.24 10.69 2.50
CA THR A 283 -16.16 11.13 3.40
C THR A 283 -15.15 12.04 2.71
N GLY A 284 -14.15 12.49 3.46
CA GLY A 284 -13.01 13.25 2.93
C GLY A 284 -12.22 12.54 1.81
N LEU A 285 -12.39 11.23 1.64
CA LEU A 285 -11.78 10.46 0.55
C LEU A 285 -12.22 10.91 -0.83
N ALA A 286 -13.42 11.51 -0.96
CA ALA A 286 -13.93 12.02 -2.23
C ALA A 286 -12.96 13.02 -2.89
N HIS A 287 -12.20 13.77 -2.09
CA HIS A 287 -11.18 14.72 -2.59
C HIS A 287 -9.92 14.05 -3.17
N LEU A 288 -9.76 12.74 -2.97
CA LEU A 288 -8.63 11.95 -3.47
C LEU A 288 -8.98 11.17 -4.74
N VAL A 289 -10.20 11.30 -5.23
CA VAL A 289 -10.65 10.68 -6.49
C VAL A 289 -10.70 11.76 -7.58
N ASP A 290 -9.94 11.52 -8.63
CA ASP A 290 -10.01 12.32 -9.84
C ASP A 290 -11.17 11.80 -10.71
N VAL A 291 -12.06 12.69 -11.15
CA VAL A 291 -13.28 12.33 -11.86
C VAL A 291 -13.37 13.07 -13.18
N ALA A 292 -13.52 12.31 -14.26
CA ALA A 292 -13.81 12.84 -15.60
C ALA A 292 -15.14 12.28 -16.11
N THR A 293 -15.91 13.13 -16.82
CA THR A 293 -17.19 12.75 -17.39
C THR A 293 -17.35 13.40 -18.77
N LEU A 294 -17.78 12.66 -19.77
CA LEU A 294 -18.15 13.25 -21.05
C LEU A 294 -19.32 14.22 -20.81
N GLY A 295 -19.12 15.48 -21.18
CA GLY A 295 -20.20 16.45 -21.11
C GLY A 295 -21.40 15.97 -21.93
N THR A 296 -22.60 15.95 -21.33
CA THR A 296 -23.83 15.81 -22.10
C THR A 296 -23.83 16.92 -23.11
N ALA A 297 -23.70 16.59 -24.40
CA ALA A 297 -23.90 17.57 -25.47
C ALA A 297 -25.28 18.17 -25.22
N ARG A 298 -25.30 19.50 -24.91
CA ARG A 298 -26.51 20.27 -24.77
C ARG A 298 -27.09 20.54 -26.17
#